data_41aa1d049a132760df0a2f4418f818ef
#
_entry.id   41aa1d049a132760df0a2f4418f818ef
#
_cell.length_a   1.000
_cell.length_b   1.000
_cell.length_c   1.000
_cell.angle_alpha   90.00
_cell.angle_beta   90.00
_cell.angle_gamma   90.00
#
_symmetry.space_group_name_H-M   'P 1'
#
loop_
_entity.id
_entity.type
_entity.pdbx_description
1 polymer ?
#
loop_
_entity_poly.entity_id
_entity_poly.type
_entity_poly.pdbx_seq_one_letter_code
_entity_poly.pdbx_strand_id
1 'polypeptide(L)'
;MQWDKHYIKETKNPQTVHIIGGGIGGMEAARVLALRGHKPIIYEKSDKLGGTFIAASAESYKGKLRDLLAWYIRQMEQLHVEVHFVEEVSDLSALEGQQVIVATGSTPRVLRGVPGHEKMIEACEYLIGTPVGQKVAVIGGGLTGSEIAYELALQGKEVTIVEMKDDLVSQKGVCLANSSYLREWFALHEVPVYLETTLKEVKDGCIICTGKDGEVTIPCDSVICSAGYLPAPIAKEGGKVHLVGDCRKVGNLRSVIWRAYEVAMAIK
;
A
#
# COMPACT_ATOMS: atom_id res chain seq x y z
N MET A 1 13.17 -23.28 -18.93
CA MET A 1 14.44 -22.51 -18.99
C MET A 1 14.40 -21.15 -18.27
N GLN A 2 13.33 -20.76 -17.57
CA GLN A 2 13.28 -19.52 -16.73
C GLN A 2 13.53 -19.80 -15.24
N TRP A 3 13.47 -21.02 -14.80
CA TRP A 3 13.60 -21.43 -13.39
C TRP A 3 15.00 -21.18 -12.80
N ASP A 4 16.06 -21.31 -13.61
CA ASP A 4 17.44 -21.11 -13.14
C ASP A 4 17.76 -19.66 -12.72
N LYS A 5 17.02 -18.68 -13.23
CA LYS A 5 17.20 -17.27 -12.87
C LYS A 5 16.67 -16.90 -11.48
N HIS A 6 15.74 -17.71 -10.96
CA HIS A 6 15.11 -17.49 -9.66
C HIS A 6 15.59 -18.47 -8.58
N TYR A 7 16.61 -19.27 -8.88
CA TYR A 7 17.21 -20.16 -7.89
C TYR A 7 18.04 -19.37 -6.88
N ILE A 8 17.66 -19.45 -5.61
CA ILE A 8 18.38 -18.80 -4.52
C ILE A 8 19.63 -19.62 -4.20
N LYS A 9 20.80 -19.02 -4.42
CA LYS A 9 22.10 -19.64 -4.13
C LYS A 9 22.67 -19.08 -2.83
N GLU A 10 23.24 -19.95 -2.03
CA GLU A 10 23.96 -19.55 -0.82
C GLU A 10 25.15 -18.63 -1.15
N THR A 11 25.42 -17.69 -0.26
CA THR A 11 26.57 -16.80 -0.35
C THR A 11 27.81 -17.48 0.24
N LYS A 12 28.97 -17.12 -0.29
CA LYS A 12 30.25 -17.52 0.31
C LYS A 12 30.71 -16.56 1.43
N ASN A 13 30.10 -15.38 1.51
CA ASN A 13 30.45 -14.32 2.45
C ASN A 13 29.19 -13.88 3.23
N PRO A 14 28.75 -14.64 4.24
CA PRO A 14 27.63 -14.24 5.08
C PRO A 14 27.85 -12.87 5.73
N GLN A 15 26.83 -12.03 5.71
CA GLN A 15 26.85 -10.70 6.32
C GLN A 15 25.60 -10.47 7.14
N THR A 16 25.67 -9.58 8.12
CA THR A 16 24.47 -8.99 8.73
C THR A 16 23.92 -7.93 7.78
N VAL A 17 22.61 -7.96 7.55
CA VAL A 17 21.90 -7.00 6.71
C VAL A 17 20.73 -6.43 7.51
N HIS A 18 20.76 -5.13 7.73
CA HIS A 18 19.72 -4.41 8.47
C HIS A 18 18.59 -4.02 7.53
N ILE A 19 17.35 -4.32 7.91
CA ILE A 19 16.16 -4.07 7.09
C ILE A 19 15.23 -3.16 7.89
N ILE A 20 14.96 -1.97 7.38
CA ILE A 20 14.12 -0.98 8.04
C ILE A 20 12.71 -1.04 7.45
N GLY A 21 11.81 -1.63 8.22
CA GLY A 21 10.41 -1.87 7.85
C GLY A 21 10.08 -3.33 7.58
N GLY A 22 9.10 -3.87 8.32
CA GLY A 22 8.62 -5.25 8.27
C GLY A 22 7.40 -5.47 7.34
N GLY A 23 7.22 -4.61 6.33
CA GLY A 23 6.23 -4.83 5.28
C GLY A 23 6.64 -5.96 4.32
N ILE A 24 5.84 -6.22 3.27
CA ILE A 24 6.11 -7.29 2.30
C ILE A 24 7.50 -7.16 1.67
N GLY A 25 7.94 -5.95 1.35
CA GLY A 25 9.27 -5.73 0.77
C GLY A 25 10.40 -6.11 1.72
N GLY A 26 10.29 -5.74 3.00
CA GLY A 26 11.26 -6.11 4.03
C GLY A 26 11.27 -7.60 4.32
N MET A 27 10.11 -8.22 4.45
CA MET A 27 9.99 -9.67 4.68
C MET A 27 10.52 -10.49 3.50
N GLU A 28 10.24 -10.09 2.24
CA GLU A 28 10.80 -10.80 1.08
C GLU A 28 12.33 -10.64 1.03
N ALA A 29 12.86 -9.44 1.28
CA ALA A 29 14.30 -9.24 1.35
C ALA A 29 14.92 -10.12 2.44
N ALA A 30 14.35 -10.14 3.65
CA ALA A 30 14.82 -10.97 4.76
C ALA A 30 14.79 -12.47 4.42
N ARG A 31 13.68 -12.95 3.83
CA ARG A 31 13.52 -14.33 3.41
C ARG A 31 14.63 -14.75 2.43
N VAL A 32 14.86 -13.96 1.40
CA VAL A 32 15.87 -14.26 0.38
C VAL A 32 17.28 -14.22 0.99
N LEU A 33 17.57 -13.22 1.82
CA LEU A 33 18.86 -13.10 2.50
C LEU A 33 19.13 -14.29 3.43
N ALA A 34 18.15 -14.69 4.24
CA ALA A 34 18.28 -15.87 5.13
C ALA A 34 18.52 -17.15 4.34
N LEU A 35 17.77 -17.38 3.25
CA LEU A 35 17.97 -18.53 2.36
C LEU A 35 19.34 -18.53 1.66
N ARG A 36 19.96 -17.36 1.53
CA ARG A 36 21.32 -17.23 1.02
C ARG A 36 22.39 -17.39 2.10
N GLY A 37 22.02 -17.53 3.37
CA GLY A 37 22.94 -17.70 4.50
C GLY A 37 23.42 -16.38 5.12
N HIS A 38 22.85 -15.21 4.72
CA HIS A 38 23.07 -13.97 5.44
C HIS A 38 22.28 -13.93 6.76
N LYS A 39 22.61 -12.99 7.64
CA LYS A 39 21.85 -12.70 8.87
C LYS A 39 21.00 -11.43 8.67
N PRO A 40 19.73 -11.52 8.22
CA PRO A 40 18.84 -10.38 8.16
C PRO A 40 18.34 -10.02 9.56
N ILE A 41 18.20 -8.70 9.85
CA ILE A 41 17.60 -8.16 11.06
C ILE A 41 16.58 -7.13 10.61
N ILE A 42 15.31 -7.31 11.00
CA ILE A 42 14.22 -6.39 10.67
C ILE A 42 13.97 -5.47 11.86
N TYR A 43 13.85 -4.17 11.59
CA TYR A 43 13.37 -3.16 12.53
C TYR A 43 11.99 -2.70 12.07
N GLU A 44 10.99 -2.94 12.89
CA GLU A 44 9.58 -2.61 12.60
C GLU A 44 9.03 -1.67 13.66
N LYS A 45 8.50 -0.52 13.23
CA LYS A 45 7.97 0.52 14.13
C LYS A 45 6.68 0.12 14.84
N SER A 46 5.92 -0.80 14.26
CA SER A 46 4.68 -1.33 14.85
C SER A 46 4.94 -2.61 15.65
N ASP A 47 3.91 -3.12 16.27
CA ASP A 47 3.92 -4.36 17.05
C ASP A 47 3.73 -5.63 16.19
N LYS A 48 3.65 -5.49 14.85
CA LYS A 48 3.35 -6.60 13.93
C LYS A 48 3.96 -6.40 12.55
N LEU A 49 4.26 -7.52 11.88
CA LEU A 49 4.69 -7.54 10.49
C LEU A 49 3.51 -7.35 9.52
N GLY A 50 3.82 -6.83 8.33
CA GLY A 50 2.88 -6.70 7.22
C GLY A 50 2.74 -5.29 6.66
N GLY A 51 2.95 -4.26 7.50
CA GLY A 51 2.85 -2.86 7.08
C GLY A 51 1.52 -2.55 6.38
N THR A 52 1.55 -1.75 5.34
CA THR A 52 0.36 -1.36 4.55
C THR A 52 -0.38 -2.56 3.93
N PHE A 53 0.27 -3.71 3.77
CA PHE A 53 -0.37 -4.89 3.20
C PHE A 53 -1.46 -5.49 4.11
N ILE A 54 -1.43 -5.19 5.41
CA ILE A 54 -2.52 -5.54 6.34
C ILE A 54 -3.82 -4.89 5.85
N ALA A 55 -3.80 -3.59 5.63
CA ALA A 55 -4.94 -2.85 5.09
C ALA A 55 -5.29 -3.32 3.67
N ALA A 56 -4.30 -3.46 2.78
CA ALA A 56 -4.51 -3.89 1.40
C ALA A 56 -5.13 -5.29 1.24
N SER A 57 -5.14 -6.10 2.29
CA SER A 57 -5.73 -7.45 2.32
C SER A 57 -7.04 -7.53 3.13
N ALA A 58 -7.57 -6.40 3.61
CA ALA A 58 -8.64 -6.39 4.60
C ALA A 58 -10.01 -6.74 4.02
N GLU A 59 -10.30 -6.34 2.77
CA GLU A 59 -11.62 -6.56 2.16
C GLU A 59 -12.01 -8.05 2.12
N SER A 60 -13.29 -8.31 2.20
CA SER A 60 -13.86 -9.65 2.39
C SER A 60 -13.40 -10.66 1.34
N TYR A 61 -13.30 -10.24 0.09
CA TYR A 61 -12.92 -11.07 -1.07
C TYR A 61 -11.40 -11.27 -1.23
N LYS A 62 -10.55 -10.63 -0.41
CA LYS A 62 -9.09 -10.69 -0.48
C LYS A 62 -8.45 -11.80 0.38
N GLY A 63 -9.15 -12.92 0.62
CA GLY A 63 -8.65 -14.05 1.43
C GLY A 63 -7.27 -14.53 1.01
N LYS A 64 -6.99 -14.62 -0.30
CA LYS A 64 -5.69 -15.04 -0.81
C LYS A 64 -4.53 -14.09 -0.47
N LEU A 65 -4.80 -12.80 -0.32
CA LEU A 65 -3.79 -11.84 0.11
C LEU A 65 -3.50 -12.01 1.61
N ARG A 66 -4.52 -12.29 2.42
CA ARG A 66 -4.34 -12.64 3.84
C ARG A 66 -3.53 -13.93 4.01
N ASP A 67 -3.81 -14.95 3.18
CA ASP A 67 -3.02 -16.19 3.16
C ASP A 67 -1.54 -15.91 2.82
N LEU A 68 -1.28 -15.03 1.86
CA LEU A 68 0.07 -14.62 1.49
C LEU A 68 0.78 -13.90 2.64
N LEU A 69 0.11 -12.96 3.31
CA LEU A 69 0.67 -12.28 4.48
C LEU A 69 1.03 -13.27 5.58
N ALA A 70 0.11 -14.18 5.90
CA ALA A 70 0.35 -15.22 6.89
C ALA A 70 1.51 -16.15 6.50
N TRP A 71 1.67 -16.42 5.21
CA TRP A 71 2.81 -17.19 4.71
C TRP A 71 4.13 -16.46 4.93
N TYR A 72 4.22 -15.15 4.64
CA TYR A 72 5.43 -14.36 4.89
C TYR A 72 5.79 -14.33 6.37
N ILE A 73 4.82 -14.14 7.26
CA ILE A 73 5.04 -14.15 8.71
C ILE A 73 5.63 -15.51 9.15
N ARG A 74 5.03 -16.62 8.70
CA ARG A 74 5.57 -17.97 8.99
C ARG A 74 6.97 -18.17 8.40
N GLN A 75 7.30 -17.57 7.25
CA GLN A 75 8.66 -17.64 6.71
C GLN A 75 9.67 -16.92 7.61
N MET A 76 9.31 -15.78 8.22
CA MET A 76 10.20 -15.11 9.18
C MET A 76 10.49 -16.00 10.40
N GLU A 77 9.46 -16.66 10.93
CA GLU A 77 9.58 -17.61 12.03
C GLU A 77 10.44 -18.83 11.66
N GLN A 78 10.14 -19.50 10.55
CA GLN A 78 10.84 -20.72 10.09
C GLN A 78 12.31 -20.48 9.76
N LEU A 79 12.64 -19.29 9.24
CA LEU A 79 14.01 -18.90 8.90
C LEU A 79 14.72 -18.22 10.08
N HIS A 80 14.07 -18.16 11.26
CA HIS A 80 14.63 -17.55 12.47
C HIS A 80 15.14 -16.12 12.24
N VAL A 81 14.39 -15.33 11.46
CA VAL A 81 14.73 -13.93 11.19
C VAL A 81 14.57 -13.14 12.49
N GLU A 82 15.61 -12.42 12.88
CA GLU A 82 15.56 -11.52 14.02
C GLU A 82 14.68 -10.30 13.69
N VAL A 83 13.66 -10.01 14.52
CA VAL A 83 12.74 -8.91 14.33
C VAL A 83 12.64 -8.09 15.60
N HIS A 84 12.91 -6.80 15.48
CA HIS A 84 12.75 -5.81 16.55
C HIS A 84 11.46 -5.05 16.31
N PHE A 85 10.46 -5.34 17.14
CA PHE A 85 9.17 -4.66 17.10
C PHE A 85 9.18 -3.38 17.95
N VAL A 86 8.29 -2.44 17.60
CA VAL A 86 8.14 -1.14 18.30
C VAL A 86 9.46 -0.37 18.27
N GLU A 87 10.26 -0.59 17.24
CA GLU A 87 11.56 0.06 17.05
C GLU A 87 11.58 0.85 15.74
N GLU A 88 11.42 2.17 15.86
CA GLU A 88 11.42 3.08 14.73
C GLU A 88 12.84 3.59 14.46
N VAL A 89 13.36 3.27 13.27
CA VAL A 89 14.62 3.81 12.76
C VAL A 89 14.30 5.01 11.86
N SER A 90 14.60 6.21 12.35
CA SER A 90 14.35 7.47 11.63
C SER A 90 15.52 7.95 10.78
N ASP A 91 16.74 7.49 11.08
CA ASP A 91 17.96 7.76 10.34
C ASP A 91 18.91 6.55 10.38
N LEU A 92 19.97 6.57 9.56
CA LEU A 92 20.91 5.46 9.42
C LEU A 92 22.26 5.72 10.10
N SER A 93 22.41 6.71 10.94
CA SER A 93 23.70 7.09 11.57
C SER A 93 24.32 5.96 12.38
N ALA A 94 23.50 5.21 13.13
CA ALA A 94 23.94 4.04 13.90
C ALA A 94 24.32 2.82 13.03
N LEU A 95 23.97 2.82 11.75
CA LEU A 95 24.20 1.73 10.79
C LEU A 95 25.22 2.13 9.71
N GLU A 96 25.97 3.20 9.92
CA GLU A 96 26.96 3.67 8.95
C GLU A 96 27.97 2.58 8.61
N GLY A 97 28.22 2.41 7.30
CA GLY A 97 29.13 1.42 6.79
C GLY A 97 28.59 -0.03 6.75
N GLN A 98 27.37 -0.27 7.23
CA GLN A 98 26.72 -1.57 7.21
C GLN A 98 25.84 -1.75 5.96
N GLN A 99 25.45 -2.99 5.66
CA GLN A 99 24.46 -3.29 4.61
C GLN A 99 23.06 -2.97 5.13
N VAL A 100 22.36 -2.07 4.46
CA VAL A 100 21.03 -1.63 4.87
C VAL A 100 20.04 -1.70 3.71
N ILE A 101 18.88 -2.28 3.96
CA ILE A 101 17.72 -2.24 3.07
C ILE A 101 16.66 -1.37 3.72
N VAL A 102 16.33 -0.25 3.08
CA VAL A 102 15.23 0.62 3.48
C VAL A 102 13.95 0.15 2.80
N ALA A 103 12.99 -0.29 3.60
CA ALA A 103 11.69 -0.84 3.19
C ALA A 103 10.53 -0.12 3.89
N THR A 104 10.69 1.19 4.15
CA THR A 104 9.79 2.03 4.96
C THR A 104 8.46 2.35 4.29
N GLY A 105 8.25 1.89 3.06
CA GLY A 105 6.96 2.01 2.36
C GLY A 105 6.64 3.43 1.91
N SER A 106 5.39 3.81 2.03
CA SER A 106 4.86 5.08 1.55
C SER A 106 3.90 5.69 2.57
N THR A 107 3.65 6.99 2.42
CA THR A 107 2.66 7.73 3.21
C THR A 107 1.47 8.13 2.34
N PRO A 108 0.26 8.21 2.89
CA PRO A 108 -0.90 8.66 2.13
C PRO A 108 -0.76 10.12 1.72
N ARG A 109 -1.29 10.43 0.55
CA ARG A 109 -1.37 11.81 0.08
C ARG A 109 -2.51 12.53 0.80
N VAL A 110 -2.17 13.53 1.59
CA VAL A 110 -3.14 14.39 2.27
C VAL A 110 -3.51 15.58 1.37
N LEU A 111 -4.80 15.83 1.17
CA LEU A 111 -5.32 16.92 0.35
C LEU A 111 -5.39 18.24 1.15
N ARG A 112 -4.26 18.69 1.71
CA ARG A 112 -4.18 19.86 2.62
C ARG A 112 -4.73 21.16 2.05
N GLY A 113 -4.83 21.29 0.73
CA GLY A 113 -5.41 22.44 0.06
C GLY A 113 -6.94 22.44 0.02
N VAL A 114 -7.59 21.36 0.48
CA VAL A 114 -9.05 21.25 0.51
C VAL A 114 -9.56 21.61 1.90
N PRO A 115 -10.38 22.66 2.05
CA PRO A 115 -11.02 22.98 3.32
C PRO A 115 -11.80 21.78 3.87
N GLY A 116 -11.65 21.48 5.16
CA GLY A 116 -12.29 20.33 5.81
C GLY A 116 -11.62 18.98 5.53
N HIS A 117 -10.41 18.96 4.91
CA HIS A 117 -9.68 17.72 4.63
C HIS A 117 -9.40 16.87 5.89
N GLU A 118 -9.33 17.49 7.05
CA GLU A 118 -9.12 16.82 8.35
C GLU A 118 -10.32 15.96 8.79
N LYS A 119 -11.47 16.13 8.15
CA LYS A 119 -12.69 15.32 8.36
C LYS A 119 -12.68 14.03 7.53
N MET A 120 -11.76 13.89 6.60
CA MET A 120 -11.65 12.69 5.78
C MET A 120 -10.93 11.57 6.54
N ILE A 121 -11.41 10.36 6.33
CA ILE A 121 -10.78 9.13 6.81
C ILE A 121 -9.81 8.66 5.72
N GLU A 122 -8.57 8.39 6.07
CA GLU A 122 -7.60 7.82 5.11
C GLU A 122 -8.00 6.37 4.75
N ALA A 123 -7.74 5.97 3.50
CA ALA A 123 -8.15 4.67 2.99
C ALA A 123 -7.66 3.49 3.85
N CYS A 124 -6.39 3.50 4.29
CA CYS A 124 -5.88 2.45 5.17
C CYS A 124 -6.50 2.49 6.57
N GLU A 125 -6.80 3.67 7.11
CA GLU A 125 -7.49 3.80 8.40
C GLU A 125 -8.89 3.17 8.35
N TYR A 126 -9.62 3.41 7.25
CA TYR A 126 -10.89 2.72 7.02
C TYR A 126 -10.71 1.21 6.96
N LEU A 127 -9.76 0.73 6.15
CA LEU A 127 -9.53 -0.69 5.93
C LEU A 127 -9.10 -1.46 7.19
N ILE A 128 -8.45 -0.79 8.14
CA ILE A 128 -8.09 -1.39 9.43
C ILE A 128 -9.16 -1.24 10.51
N GLY A 129 -10.33 -0.71 10.17
CA GLY A 129 -11.51 -0.76 11.03
C GLY A 129 -12.08 0.58 11.51
N THR A 130 -11.63 1.73 11.00
CA THR A 130 -12.28 3.01 11.29
C THR A 130 -13.72 2.99 10.77
N PRO A 131 -14.73 3.21 11.62
CA PRO A 131 -16.13 3.10 11.23
C PRO A 131 -16.55 4.27 10.31
N VAL A 132 -17.49 3.98 9.42
CA VAL A 132 -18.13 4.98 8.52
C VAL A 132 -19.64 4.92 8.62
N GLY A 133 -20.32 6.03 8.30
CA GLY A 133 -21.77 6.14 8.27
C GLY A 133 -22.43 5.34 7.14
N GLN A 134 -23.70 5.63 6.85
CA GLN A 134 -24.47 4.94 5.81
C GLN A 134 -24.16 5.50 4.40
N LYS A 135 -23.98 6.82 4.28
CA LYS A 135 -23.68 7.50 3.02
C LYS A 135 -22.20 7.84 2.96
N VAL A 136 -21.45 7.17 2.08
CA VAL A 136 -19.99 7.31 2.02
C VAL A 136 -19.55 7.85 0.67
N ALA A 137 -18.82 8.96 0.70
CA ALA A 137 -18.13 9.49 -0.47
C ALA A 137 -16.67 8.98 -0.49
N VAL A 138 -16.27 8.36 -1.59
CA VAL A 138 -14.89 7.89 -1.80
C VAL A 138 -14.20 8.84 -2.78
N ILE A 139 -13.17 9.54 -2.31
CA ILE A 139 -12.38 10.48 -3.11
C ILE A 139 -11.16 9.78 -3.69
N GLY A 140 -11.19 9.60 -5.01
CA GLY A 140 -10.20 8.86 -5.78
C GLY A 140 -10.71 7.50 -6.24
N GLY A 141 -10.99 7.36 -7.53
CA GLY A 141 -11.46 6.16 -8.22
C GLY A 141 -10.33 5.29 -8.77
N GLY A 142 -9.14 5.34 -8.17
CA GLY A 142 -8.07 4.38 -8.43
C GLY A 142 -8.44 2.97 -7.96
N LEU A 143 -7.53 1.99 -8.10
CA LEU A 143 -7.83 0.60 -7.70
C LEU A 143 -8.30 0.50 -6.25
N THR A 144 -7.55 1.06 -5.31
CA THR A 144 -7.89 1.03 -3.87
C THR A 144 -9.24 1.67 -3.57
N GLY A 145 -9.51 2.88 -4.10
CA GLY A 145 -10.77 3.57 -3.85
C GLY A 145 -11.96 2.84 -4.48
N SER A 146 -11.79 2.27 -5.68
CA SER A 146 -12.82 1.46 -6.33
C SER A 146 -13.07 0.14 -5.57
N GLU A 147 -12.03 -0.53 -5.07
CA GLU A 147 -12.19 -1.73 -4.24
C GLU A 147 -12.90 -1.43 -2.91
N ILE A 148 -12.55 -0.31 -2.24
CA ILE A 148 -13.25 0.16 -1.05
C ILE A 148 -14.73 0.44 -1.35
N ALA A 149 -15.02 1.17 -2.43
CA ALA A 149 -16.38 1.48 -2.85
C ALA A 149 -17.20 0.22 -3.13
N TYR A 150 -16.58 -0.77 -3.79
CA TYR A 150 -17.18 -2.07 -4.04
C TYR A 150 -17.53 -2.80 -2.73
N GLU A 151 -16.59 -2.90 -1.80
CA GLU A 151 -16.82 -3.55 -0.49
C GLU A 151 -17.92 -2.84 0.31
N LEU A 152 -17.92 -1.50 0.34
CA LEU A 152 -18.96 -0.72 1.03
C LEU A 152 -20.34 -0.98 0.43
N ALA A 153 -20.45 -1.03 -0.91
CA ALA A 153 -21.71 -1.32 -1.59
C ALA A 153 -22.19 -2.75 -1.32
N LEU A 154 -21.28 -3.73 -1.26
CA LEU A 154 -21.63 -5.11 -0.84
C LEU A 154 -22.15 -5.17 0.62
N GLN A 155 -21.71 -4.27 1.48
CA GLN A 155 -22.21 -4.11 2.85
C GLN A 155 -23.54 -3.37 2.92
N GLY A 156 -24.13 -2.97 1.79
CA GLY A 156 -25.40 -2.26 1.72
C GLY A 156 -25.32 -0.76 2.05
N LYS A 157 -24.15 -0.15 1.95
CA LYS A 157 -23.98 1.29 2.12
C LYS A 157 -24.28 2.04 0.82
N GLU A 158 -24.71 3.28 0.95
CA GLU A 158 -24.89 4.21 -0.17
C GLU A 158 -23.54 4.85 -0.50
N VAL A 159 -22.92 4.42 -1.60
CA VAL A 159 -21.56 4.85 -1.97
C VAL A 159 -21.59 5.77 -3.17
N THR A 160 -20.78 6.83 -3.12
CA THR A 160 -20.51 7.71 -4.26
C THR A 160 -19.01 7.78 -4.50
N ILE A 161 -18.55 7.63 -5.75
CA ILE A 161 -17.15 7.76 -6.14
C ILE A 161 -16.93 9.09 -6.83
N VAL A 162 -15.89 9.82 -6.41
CA VAL A 162 -15.45 11.06 -7.07
C VAL A 162 -14.04 10.85 -7.59
N GLU A 163 -13.85 10.95 -8.91
CA GLU A 163 -12.56 10.76 -9.59
C GLU A 163 -12.24 11.95 -10.50
N MET A 164 -11.03 12.48 -10.36
CA MET A 164 -10.57 13.62 -11.17
C MET A 164 -10.25 13.27 -12.61
N LYS A 165 -10.04 12.00 -12.92
CA LYS A 165 -9.79 11.51 -14.27
C LYS A 165 -11.08 11.17 -14.99
N ASP A 166 -10.93 10.87 -16.27
CA ASP A 166 -12.01 10.51 -17.18
C ASP A 166 -12.48 9.05 -17.06
N ASP A 167 -11.80 8.24 -16.21
CA ASP A 167 -12.18 6.83 -16.02
C ASP A 167 -11.69 6.29 -14.67
N LEU A 168 -12.40 5.29 -14.13
CA LEU A 168 -12.01 4.54 -12.94
C LEU A 168 -10.85 3.61 -13.25
N VAL A 169 -10.01 3.34 -12.24
CA VAL A 169 -8.92 2.37 -12.29
C VAL A 169 -8.04 2.56 -13.54
N SER A 170 -7.78 3.81 -13.91
CA SER A 170 -7.04 4.19 -15.13
C SER A 170 -5.51 4.11 -14.97
N GLN A 171 -4.99 3.73 -13.78
CA GLN A 171 -3.57 3.61 -13.56
C GLN A 171 -2.94 2.43 -14.31
N LYS A 172 -1.72 2.63 -14.81
CA LYS A 172 -0.96 1.58 -15.51
C LYS A 172 -0.58 0.43 -14.57
N GLY A 173 -0.60 -0.79 -15.09
CA GLY A 173 -0.14 -1.99 -14.38
C GLY A 173 -1.21 -2.71 -13.56
N VAL A 174 -2.46 -2.25 -13.62
CA VAL A 174 -3.62 -3.00 -13.11
C VAL A 174 -4.04 -4.03 -14.14
N CYS A 175 -4.45 -5.21 -13.67
CA CYS A 175 -5.02 -6.25 -14.52
C CYS A 175 -6.32 -5.74 -15.15
N LEU A 176 -6.45 -5.89 -16.47
CA LEU A 176 -7.65 -5.44 -17.20
C LEU A 176 -8.92 -6.11 -16.64
N ALA A 177 -8.87 -7.38 -16.28
CA ALA A 177 -10.00 -8.08 -15.67
C ALA A 177 -10.52 -7.39 -14.40
N ASN A 178 -9.61 -6.90 -13.53
CA ASN A 178 -10.03 -6.21 -12.32
C ASN A 178 -10.66 -4.85 -12.62
N SER A 179 -10.05 -4.08 -13.54
CA SER A 179 -10.56 -2.74 -13.87
C SER A 179 -11.89 -2.81 -14.60
N SER A 180 -12.05 -3.72 -15.59
CA SER A 180 -13.31 -3.93 -16.30
C SER A 180 -14.41 -4.40 -15.37
N TYR A 181 -14.10 -5.40 -14.51
CA TYR A 181 -15.08 -5.92 -13.56
C TYR A 181 -15.65 -4.81 -12.66
N LEU A 182 -14.79 -3.98 -12.05
CA LEU A 182 -15.25 -2.92 -11.16
C LEU A 182 -16.10 -1.87 -11.88
N ARG A 183 -15.68 -1.44 -13.09
CA ARG A 183 -16.44 -0.47 -13.90
C ARG A 183 -17.82 -1.01 -14.28
N GLU A 184 -17.88 -2.24 -14.79
CA GLU A 184 -19.11 -2.90 -15.19
C GLU A 184 -20.03 -3.13 -13.99
N TRP A 185 -19.45 -3.52 -12.85
CA TRP A 185 -20.22 -3.74 -11.63
C TRP A 185 -20.87 -2.44 -11.12
N PHE A 186 -20.12 -1.34 -11.08
CA PHE A 186 -20.68 -0.04 -10.66
C PHE A 186 -21.77 0.45 -11.62
N ALA A 187 -21.58 0.28 -12.91
CA ALA A 187 -22.60 0.64 -13.91
C ALA A 187 -23.87 -0.21 -13.76
N LEU A 188 -23.72 -1.53 -13.56
CA LEU A 188 -24.84 -2.46 -13.40
C LEU A 188 -25.65 -2.19 -12.11
N HIS A 189 -24.98 -1.77 -11.05
CA HIS A 189 -25.60 -1.51 -9.74
C HIS A 189 -25.93 -0.02 -9.52
N GLU A 190 -25.82 0.78 -10.57
CA GLU A 190 -26.16 2.20 -10.58
C GLU A 190 -25.45 3.01 -9.45
N VAL A 191 -24.21 2.60 -9.09
CA VAL A 191 -23.39 3.32 -8.11
C VAL A 191 -23.02 4.69 -8.69
N PRO A 192 -23.31 5.81 -8.01
CA PRO A 192 -22.97 7.15 -8.49
C PRO A 192 -21.46 7.33 -8.64
N VAL A 193 -21.01 7.63 -9.87
CA VAL A 193 -19.60 7.90 -10.21
C VAL A 193 -19.49 9.25 -10.88
N TYR A 194 -18.77 10.17 -10.24
CA TYR A 194 -18.47 11.49 -10.77
C TYR A 194 -17.05 11.50 -11.31
N LEU A 195 -16.91 11.32 -12.64
CA LEU A 195 -15.65 11.43 -13.36
C LEU A 195 -15.31 12.89 -13.69
N GLU A 196 -14.02 13.17 -13.97
CA GLU A 196 -13.50 14.50 -14.28
C GLU A 196 -13.95 15.54 -13.23
N THR A 197 -14.08 15.08 -11.98
CA THR A 197 -14.65 15.85 -10.86
C THR A 197 -13.64 15.88 -9.72
N THR A 198 -13.37 17.07 -9.19
CA THR A 198 -12.41 17.31 -8.12
C THR A 198 -13.10 17.74 -6.85
N LEU A 199 -12.64 17.25 -5.70
CA LEU A 199 -13.08 17.68 -4.39
C LEU A 199 -12.65 19.13 -4.14
N LYS A 200 -13.60 20.00 -3.79
CA LYS A 200 -13.37 21.40 -3.47
C LYS A 200 -13.40 21.67 -1.97
N GLU A 201 -14.35 21.08 -1.25
CA GLU A 201 -14.54 21.31 0.18
C GLU A 201 -15.25 20.10 0.84
N VAL A 202 -14.91 19.80 2.09
CA VAL A 202 -15.63 18.84 2.94
C VAL A 202 -16.37 19.57 4.04
N LYS A 203 -17.69 19.41 4.10
CA LYS A 203 -18.58 19.99 5.11
C LYS A 203 -19.20 18.91 5.98
N ASP A 204 -19.88 19.33 7.04
CA ASP A 204 -20.70 18.41 7.82
C ASP A 204 -21.91 17.98 6.98
N GLY A 205 -22.04 16.68 6.76
CA GLY A 205 -23.12 16.07 5.99
C GLY A 205 -23.02 16.14 4.47
N CYS A 206 -21.97 16.74 3.89
CA CYS A 206 -21.78 16.75 2.44
C CYS A 206 -20.36 17.09 2.01
N ILE A 207 -20.05 16.82 0.73
CA ILE A 207 -18.89 17.37 0.04
C ILE A 207 -19.32 18.29 -1.09
N ILE A 208 -18.48 19.27 -1.40
CA ILE A 208 -18.61 20.13 -2.58
C ILE A 208 -17.52 19.73 -3.56
N CYS A 209 -17.91 19.45 -4.80
CA CYS A 209 -17.01 19.07 -5.87
C CYS A 209 -17.19 20.00 -7.08
N THR A 210 -16.16 20.08 -7.92
CA THR A 210 -16.18 20.81 -9.19
C THR A 210 -16.00 19.83 -10.33
N GLY A 211 -17.01 19.70 -11.17
CA GLY A 211 -17.00 18.91 -12.41
C GLY A 211 -17.10 19.80 -13.65
N LYS A 212 -17.28 19.17 -14.82
CA LYS A 212 -17.40 19.86 -16.12
C LYS A 212 -18.57 20.86 -16.16
N ASP A 213 -19.68 20.51 -15.54
CA ASP A 213 -20.92 21.30 -15.58
C ASP A 213 -21.03 22.28 -14.41
N GLY A 214 -19.97 22.47 -13.64
CA GLY A 214 -19.92 23.36 -12.50
C GLY A 214 -19.81 22.65 -11.16
N GLU A 215 -20.26 23.32 -10.10
CA GLU A 215 -20.21 22.78 -8.74
C GLU A 215 -21.38 21.82 -8.48
N VAL A 216 -21.08 20.72 -7.80
CA VAL A 216 -22.07 19.76 -7.32
C VAL A 216 -21.86 19.53 -5.82
N THR A 217 -22.98 19.48 -5.09
CA THR A 217 -23.00 19.12 -3.67
C THR A 217 -23.46 17.68 -3.53
N ILE A 218 -22.66 16.83 -2.89
CA ILE A 218 -22.93 15.41 -2.71
C ILE A 218 -23.16 15.15 -1.22
N PRO A 219 -24.36 14.76 -0.78
CA PRO A 219 -24.64 14.41 0.61
C PRO A 219 -23.88 13.15 1.02
N CYS A 220 -23.22 13.17 2.19
CA CYS A 220 -22.53 12.01 2.76
C CYS A 220 -22.34 12.15 4.26
N ASP A 221 -22.30 11.00 4.97
CA ASP A 221 -22.02 10.94 6.41
C ASP A 221 -20.53 10.81 6.69
N SER A 222 -19.80 10.23 5.74
CA SER A 222 -18.37 9.98 5.84
C SER A 222 -17.67 10.19 4.50
N VAL A 223 -16.40 10.59 4.55
CA VAL A 223 -15.57 10.79 3.36
C VAL A 223 -14.29 9.98 3.50
N ILE A 224 -14.04 9.09 2.57
CA ILE A 224 -12.80 8.30 2.51
C ILE A 224 -11.87 8.92 1.47
N CYS A 225 -10.65 9.25 1.87
CA CYS A 225 -9.62 9.76 0.98
C CYS A 225 -8.74 8.63 0.45
N SER A 226 -8.84 8.35 -0.84
CA SER A 226 -8.00 7.39 -1.58
C SER A 226 -7.21 8.09 -2.70
N ALA A 227 -6.57 9.23 -2.36
CA ALA A 227 -5.86 10.09 -3.32
C ALA A 227 -4.45 9.59 -3.69
N GLY A 228 -4.11 8.36 -3.30
CA GLY A 228 -2.81 7.73 -3.58
C GLY A 228 -1.76 7.96 -2.50
N TYR A 229 -0.54 7.52 -2.79
CA TYR A 229 0.57 7.48 -1.84
C TYR A 229 1.82 8.21 -2.37
N LEU A 230 2.69 8.61 -1.45
CA LEU A 230 3.99 9.20 -1.73
C LEU A 230 5.10 8.32 -1.14
N PRO A 231 6.21 8.07 -1.85
CA PRO A 231 7.35 7.38 -1.30
C PRO A 231 7.85 8.03 0.01
N ALA A 232 8.18 7.20 1.01
CA ALA A 232 8.65 7.67 2.31
C ALA A 232 10.01 7.05 2.69
N PRO A 233 11.09 7.29 1.90
CA PRO A 233 12.42 6.82 2.25
C PRO A 233 13.01 7.67 3.39
N ILE A 234 13.77 7.03 4.28
CA ILE A 234 14.55 7.70 5.35
C ILE A 234 15.99 7.97 4.92
N ALA A 235 16.41 7.47 3.75
CA ALA A 235 17.75 7.68 3.19
C ALA A 235 17.72 7.64 1.66
N LYS A 236 18.81 8.10 1.05
CA LYS A 236 19.02 7.96 -0.41
C LYS A 236 19.66 6.61 -0.73
N GLU A 237 19.27 6.01 -1.87
CA GLU A 237 19.90 4.81 -2.40
C GLU A 237 21.35 5.09 -2.82
N GLY A 238 22.29 4.24 -2.41
CA GLY A 238 23.70 4.35 -2.80
C GLY A 238 24.64 3.58 -1.86
N GLY A 239 25.78 3.16 -2.38
CA GLY A 239 26.76 2.38 -1.61
C GLY A 239 26.17 1.10 -1.06
N LYS A 240 26.11 0.99 0.27
CA LYS A 240 25.52 -0.17 0.99
C LYS A 240 24.07 0.04 1.39
N VAL A 241 23.44 1.15 0.98
CA VAL A 241 22.03 1.46 1.26
C VAL A 241 21.19 1.19 0.03
N HIS A 242 20.21 0.31 0.15
CA HIS A 242 19.32 -0.12 -0.92
C HIS A 242 17.88 0.22 -0.57
N LEU A 243 17.09 0.69 -1.54
CA LEU A 243 15.67 0.96 -1.36
C LEU A 243 14.83 -0.13 -2.03
N VAL A 244 13.82 -0.65 -1.31
CA VAL A 244 12.88 -1.64 -1.81
C VAL A 244 11.43 -1.22 -1.55
N GLY A 245 10.53 -1.62 -2.44
CA GLY A 245 9.11 -1.32 -2.31
C GLY A 245 8.78 0.14 -2.52
N ASP A 246 7.70 0.57 -1.89
CA ASP A 246 7.07 1.87 -2.14
C ASP A 246 7.91 3.06 -1.67
N CYS A 247 8.85 2.87 -0.74
CA CYS A 247 9.76 3.94 -0.35
C CYS A 247 10.69 4.36 -1.50
N ARG A 248 10.95 3.47 -2.45
CA ARG A 248 11.68 3.79 -3.68
C ARG A 248 10.75 4.36 -4.74
N LYS A 249 9.64 3.69 -4.97
CA LYS A 249 8.61 4.07 -5.95
C LYS A 249 7.33 3.31 -5.64
N VAL A 250 6.24 4.04 -5.42
CA VAL A 250 4.93 3.45 -5.22
C VAL A 250 4.56 2.58 -6.42
N GLY A 251 4.17 1.34 -6.14
CA GLY A 251 3.92 0.35 -7.16
C GLY A 251 2.81 -0.65 -6.78
N ASN A 252 2.99 -1.88 -7.17
CA ASN A 252 2.10 -2.99 -6.84
C ASN A 252 2.89 -4.13 -6.16
N LEU A 253 2.17 -5.11 -5.62
CA LEU A 253 2.75 -6.24 -4.91
C LEU A 253 3.87 -6.93 -5.69
N ARG A 254 3.69 -7.13 -7.01
CA ARG A 254 4.72 -7.73 -7.87
C ARG A 254 6.00 -6.90 -7.88
N SER A 255 5.90 -5.59 -8.09
CA SER A 255 7.07 -4.71 -8.16
C SER A 255 7.84 -4.65 -6.83
N VAL A 256 7.13 -4.72 -5.71
CA VAL A 256 7.71 -4.76 -4.35
C VAL A 256 8.49 -6.06 -4.15
N ILE A 257 7.86 -7.20 -4.39
CA ILE A 257 8.47 -8.53 -4.20
C ILE A 257 9.69 -8.70 -5.11
N TRP A 258 9.56 -8.38 -6.39
CA TRP A 258 10.66 -8.55 -7.35
C TRP A 258 11.86 -7.67 -7.01
N ARG A 259 11.62 -6.41 -6.66
CA ARG A 259 12.72 -5.51 -6.27
C ARG A 259 13.42 -5.99 -4.99
N ALA A 260 12.66 -6.44 -3.99
CA ALA A 260 13.23 -6.99 -2.76
C ALA A 260 14.11 -8.23 -3.05
N TYR A 261 13.62 -9.13 -3.89
CA TYR A 261 14.36 -10.30 -4.36
C TYR A 261 15.66 -9.90 -5.08
N GLU A 262 15.59 -9.00 -6.06
CA GLU A 262 16.75 -8.54 -6.84
C GLU A 262 17.84 -7.93 -5.95
N VAL A 263 17.43 -7.06 -5.02
CA VAL A 263 18.35 -6.42 -4.07
C VAL A 263 19.01 -7.46 -3.17
N ALA A 264 18.22 -8.35 -2.57
CA ALA A 264 18.75 -9.39 -1.69
C ALA A 264 19.68 -10.36 -2.43
N MET A 265 19.42 -10.67 -3.70
CA MET A 265 20.29 -11.49 -4.54
C MET A 265 21.60 -10.78 -4.93
N ALA A 266 21.61 -9.45 -4.98
CA ALA A 266 22.79 -8.66 -5.37
C ALA A 266 23.77 -8.43 -4.21
N ILE A 267 23.36 -8.56 -2.95
CA ILE A 267 24.25 -8.45 -1.78
C ILE A 267 25.23 -9.65 -1.79
N LYS A 268 26.53 -9.34 -1.75
CA LYS A 268 27.63 -10.32 -1.92
C LYS A 268 28.25 -10.65 -0.59
#